data_7e309380a11774910c439a282dc796f4
#
_entry.id   7e309380a11774910c439a282dc796f4
#
_cell.length_a   1.000
_cell.length_b   1.000
_cell.length_c   1.000
_cell.angle_alpha   90.00
_cell.angle_beta   90.00
_cell.angle_gamma   90.00
#
_symmetry.space_group_name_H-M   'P 1'
#
loop_
_entity.id
_entity.type
_entity.pdbx_description
1 polymer ?
#
loop_
_entity_poly.entity_id
_entity_poly.type
_entity_poly.pdbx_seq_one_letter_code
_entity_poly.pdbx_strand_id
1 'polypeptide(L)'
;MNAFDVVVAAAAVVAIVLGFSSGLLRSLATILGYLVAAPLAVAITPYVTAIALGRSMSPDNAWLILVIVFVAAGAGISALLRIVVGEFVGPDVGAFDRVAGAALGAVRIGLIAVLIVVVFDRVIPADRQPQFLVGSKLRPYLSAAGQAGLRSLPPEVESYIDQVKRERGL
;
A
#
# COMPACT_ATOMS: atom_id res chain seq x y z
N MET A 1 -16.93 19.09 4.67
CA MET A 1 -15.84 18.13 4.41
C MET A 1 -15.67 17.31 5.67
N ASN A 2 -15.67 16.00 5.54
CA ASN A 2 -15.49 15.09 6.69
C ASN A 2 -13.99 14.89 6.96
N ALA A 3 -13.64 14.45 8.17
CA ALA A 3 -12.25 14.20 8.55
C ALA A 3 -11.53 13.25 7.56
N PHE A 4 -12.21 12.21 7.09
CA PHE A 4 -11.68 11.30 6.08
C PHE A 4 -11.34 12.02 4.76
N ASP A 5 -12.24 12.85 4.25
CA ASP A 5 -12.01 13.61 3.02
C ASP A 5 -10.79 14.54 3.14
N VAL A 6 -10.65 15.20 4.31
CA VAL A 6 -9.51 16.10 4.58
C VAL A 6 -8.20 15.31 4.62
N VAL A 7 -8.19 14.18 5.31
CA VAL A 7 -6.99 13.33 5.41
C VAL A 7 -6.59 12.78 4.04
N VAL A 8 -7.53 12.28 3.27
CA VAL A 8 -7.26 11.76 1.91
C VAL A 8 -6.77 12.88 0.99
N ALA A 9 -7.40 14.07 1.03
CA ALA A 9 -6.97 15.22 0.23
C ALA A 9 -5.57 15.70 0.63
N ALA A 10 -5.29 15.83 1.92
CA ALA A 10 -3.97 16.22 2.42
C ALA A 10 -2.89 15.19 2.03
N ALA A 11 -3.18 13.91 2.20
CA ALA A 11 -2.28 12.83 1.80
C ALA A 11 -2.03 12.84 0.28
N ALA A 12 -3.06 13.11 -0.53
CA ALA A 12 -2.94 13.23 -1.98
C ALA A 12 -2.04 14.40 -2.37
N VAL A 13 -2.23 15.59 -1.77
CA VAL A 13 -1.38 16.75 -2.03
C VAL A 13 0.08 16.44 -1.67
N VAL A 14 0.33 15.87 -0.50
CA VAL A 14 1.70 15.46 -0.10
C VAL A 14 2.28 14.46 -1.09
N ALA A 15 1.52 13.45 -1.49
CA ALA A 15 2.00 12.42 -2.42
C ALA A 15 2.27 12.98 -3.82
N ILE A 16 1.45 13.93 -4.29
CA ILE A 16 1.67 14.64 -5.55
C ILE A 16 2.97 15.45 -5.49
N VAL A 17 3.19 16.23 -4.43
CA VAL A 17 4.40 17.04 -4.25
C VAL A 17 5.63 16.15 -4.16
N LEU A 18 5.59 15.09 -3.37
CA LEU A 18 6.69 14.14 -3.25
C LEU A 18 6.93 13.38 -4.56
N GLY A 19 5.89 12.99 -5.27
CA GLY A 19 5.98 12.34 -6.58
C GLY A 19 6.58 13.28 -7.63
N PHE A 20 6.17 14.54 -7.64
CA PHE A 20 6.72 15.57 -8.52
C PHE A 20 8.22 15.84 -8.25
N SER A 21 8.59 15.93 -6.99
CA SER A 21 9.99 16.17 -6.60
C SER A 21 10.89 14.97 -6.86
N SER A 22 10.37 13.76 -6.71
CA SER A 22 11.13 12.51 -6.88
C SER A 22 11.20 12.07 -8.35
N GLY A 23 10.20 12.40 -9.14
CA GLY A 23 10.00 11.88 -10.49
C GLY A 23 9.41 10.47 -10.53
N LEU A 24 8.96 10.04 -11.72
CA LEU A 24 8.34 8.74 -11.95
C LEU A 24 9.33 7.60 -11.70
N LEU A 25 10.53 7.69 -12.29
CA LEU A 25 11.51 6.61 -12.26
C LEU A 25 11.99 6.30 -10.84
N ARG A 26 12.25 7.33 -10.02
CA ARG A 26 12.63 7.15 -8.62
C ARG A 26 11.46 6.64 -7.77
N SER A 27 10.23 7.03 -8.13
CA SER A 27 9.01 6.52 -7.46
C SER A 27 8.76 5.06 -7.79
N LEU A 28 8.96 4.65 -9.06
CA LEU A 28 8.91 3.25 -9.48
C LEU A 28 9.99 2.40 -8.81
N ALA A 29 11.22 2.92 -8.70
CA ALA A 29 12.30 2.25 -7.97
C ALA A 29 11.89 1.94 -6.51
N THR A 30 11.17 2.85 -5.87
CA THR A 30 10.64 2.62 -4.52
C THR A 30 9.62 1.50 -4.48
N ILE A 31 8.66 1.50 -5.40
CA ILE A 31 7.62 0.47 -5.50
C ILE A 31 8.25 -0.91 -5.75
N LEU A 32 9.18 -0.98 -6.72
CA LEU A 32 9.92 -2.21 -7.02
C LEU A 32 10.74 -2.71 -5.82
N GLY A 33 11.37 -1.79 -5.08
CA GLY A 33 12.10 -2.13 -3.87
C GLY A 33 11.23 -2.82 -2.83
N TYR A 34 10.05 -2.31 -2.56
CA TYR A 34 9.08 -2.95 -1.65
C TYR A 34 8.49 -4.23 -2.21
N LEU A 35 8.26 -4.29 -3.53
CA LEU A 35 7.76 -5.51 -4.17
C LEU A 35 8.76 -6.67 -4.02
N VAL A 36 10.06 -6.40 -4.22
CA VAL A 36 11.14 -7.39 -4.02
C VAL A 36 11.33 -7.69 -2.53
N ALA A 37 11.16 -6.69 -1.66
CA ALA A 37 11.28 -6.89 -0.21
C ALA A 37 10.20 -7.81 0.37
N ALA A 38 9.02 -7.89 -0.24
CA ALA A 38 7.91 -8.68 0.31
C ALA A 38 8.25 -10.19 0.40
N PRO A 39 8.62 -10.90 -0.68
CA PRO A 39 9.02 -12.30 -0.59
C PRO A 39 10.30 -12.48 0.24
N LEU A 40 11.23 -11.52 0.18
CA LEU A 40 12.46 -11.55 0.95
C LEU A 40 12.19 -11.46 2.45
N ALA A 41 11.29 -10.59 2.88
CA ALA A 41 10.88 -10.46 4.27
C ALA A 41 10.26 -11.76 4.80
N VAL A 42 9.38 -12.39 4.01
CA VAL A 42 8.80 -13.69 4.38
C VAL A 42 9.89 -14.75 4.55
N ALA A 43 10.86 -14.81 3.63
CA ALA A 43 11.96 -15.77 3.69
C ALA A 43 12.92 -15.53 4.86
N ILE A 44 13.21 -14.26 5.20
CA ILE A 44 14.21 -13.89 6.23
C ILE A 44 13.60 -13.88 7.63
N THR A 45 12.31 -13.59 7.79
CA THR A 45 11.66 -13.47 9.10
C THR A 45 11.93 -14.67 10.04
N PRO A 46 11.86 -15.94 9.60
CA PRO A 46 12.15 -17.08 10.48
C PRO A 46 13.59 -17.06 11.05
N TYR A 47 14.57 -16.66 10.23
CA TYR A 47 15.97 -16.58 10.65
C TYR A 47 16.18 -15.43 11.66
N VAL A 48 15.61 -14.25 11.38
CA VAL A 48 15.66 -13.09 12.29
C VAL A 48 15.01 -13.45 13.64
N THR A 49 13.87 -14.12 13.60
CA THR A 49 13.17 -14.56 14.82
C THR A 49 14.03 -15.55 15.63
N ALA A 50 14.68 -16.49 14.96
CA ALA A 50 15.54 -17.46 15.63
C ALA A 50 16.78 -16.83 16.27
N ILE A 51 17.41 -15.86 15.59
CA ILE A 51 18.67 -15.23 16.03
C ILE A 51 18.42 -14.14 17.07
N ALA A 52 17.45 -13.23 16.82
CA ALA A 52 17.29 -12.03 17.63
C ALA A 52 16.51 -12.25 18.93
N LEU A 53 15.63 -13.23 18.98
CA LEU A 53 14.63 -13.38 20.05
C LEU A 53 14.68 -14.73 20.77
N GLY A 54 15.51 -15.65 20.32
CA GLY A 54 15.58 -16.98 20.92
C GLY A 54 14.22 -17.70 20.90
N ARG A 55 14.07 -18.73 21.78
CA ARG A 55 12.83 -19.51 21.88
C ARG A 55 11.70 -18.84 22.66
N SER A 56 11.86 -17.59 23.10
CA SER A 56 10.95 -16.94 24.07
C SER A 56 9.87 -16.06 23.45
N MET A 57 9.77 -15.96 22.12
CA MET A 57 8.73 -15.15 21.49
C MET A 57 7.46 -15.93 21.24
N SER A 58 6.32 -15.39 21.71
CA SER A 58 5.03 -15.99 21.43
C SER A 58 4.71 -15.86 19.92
N PRO A 59 4.07 -16.87 19.31
CA PRO A 59 3.65 -16.84 17.91
C PRO A 59 2.83 -15.59 17.54
N ASP A 60 2.13 -15.01 18.51
CA ASP A 60 1.27 -13.84 18.34
C ASP A 60 2.01 -12.58 17.89
N ASN A 61 3.31 -12.49 18.11
CA ASN A 61 4.11 -11.31 17.77
C ASN A 61 4.99 -11.50 16.50
N ALA A 62 4.94 -12.67 15.86
CA ALA A 62 5.73 -12.94 14.66
C ALA A 62 5.41 -11.98 13.49
N TRP A 63 4.17 -11.49 13.41
CA TRP A 63 3.76 -10.50 12.42
C TRP A 63 4.49 -9.16 12.57
N LEU A 64 4.81 -8.73 13.80
CA LEU A 64 5.56 -7.50 14.05
C LEU A 64 6.96 -7.58 13.45
N ILE A 65 7.63 -8.72 13.62
CA ILE A 65 8.96 -8.94 13.05
C ILE A 65 8.88 -8.95 11.53
N LEU A 66 7.87 -9.62 10.97
CA LEU A 66 7.64 -9.61 9.52
C LEU A 66 7.50 -8.17 9.00
N VAL A 67 6.70 -7.34 9.66
CA VAL A 67 6.51 -5.93 9.27
C VAL A 67 7.82 -5.14 9.39
N ILE A 68 8.57 -5.31 10.48
CA ILE A 68 9.85 -4.61 10.68
C ILE A 68 10.85 -5.02 9.61
N VAL A 69 10.99 -6.32 9.35
CA VAL A 69 11.90 -6.85 8.32
C VAL A 69 11.48 -6.36 6.93
N PHE A 70 10.18 -6.38 6.62
CA PHE A 70 9.64 -5.89 5.37
C PHE A 70 9.93 -4.40 5.15
N VAL A 71 9.69 -3.57 6.17
CA VAL A 71 9.94 -2.12 6.06
C VAL A 71 11.43 -1.83 5.94
N ALA A 72 12.27 -2.50 6.74
CA ALA A 72 13.72 -2.32 6.69
C ALA A 72 14.31 -2.78 5.34
N ALA A 73 13.95 -3.97 4.89
CA ALA A 73 14.38 -4.49 3.59
C ALA A 73 13.86 -3.63 2.43
N GLY A 74 12.59 -3.23 2.48
CA GLY A 74 11.97 -2.35 1.49
C GLY A 74 12.66 -1.00 1.40
N ALA A 75 12.95 -0.38 2.53
CA ALA A 75 13.68 0.89 2.57
C ALA A 75 15.10 0.74 2.01
N GLY A 76 15.84 -0.31 2.41
CA GLY A 76 17.19 -0.58 1.93
C GLY A 76 17.25 -0.85 0.43
N ILE A 77 16.43 -1.76 -0.08
CA ILE A 77 16.38 -2.08 -1.52
C ILE A 77 15.91 -0.85 -2.32
N SER A 78 14.91 -0.13 -1.84
CA SER A 78 14.44 1.10 -2.50
C SER A 78 15.53 2.17 -2.56
N ALA A 79 16.32 2.33 -1.50
CA ALA A 79 17.43 3.28 -1.47
C ALA A 79 18.50 2.89 -2.50
N LEU A 80 18.88 1.62 -2.57
CA LEU A 80 19.83 1.10 -3.56
C LEU A 80 19.33 1.32 -4.98
N LEU A 81 18.06 0.98 -5.26
CA LEU A 81 17.48 1.17 -6.59
C LEU A 81 17.41 2.65 -6.97
N ARG A 82 17.14 3.56 -6.02
CA ARG A 82 17.15 5.01 -6.29
C ARG A 82 18.55 5.54 -6.62
N ILE A 83 19.59 5.02 -5.99
CA ILE A 83 20.98 5.37 -6.31
C ILE A 83 21.29 4.92 -7.73
N VAL A 84 21.01 3.65 -8.05
CA VAL A 84 21.24 3.10 -9.39
C VAL A 84 20.47 3.89 -10.46
N VAL A 85 19.18 4.12 -10.25
CA VAL A 85 18.35 4.91 -11.17
C VAL A 85 18.87 6.35 -11.30
N GLY A 86 19.34 6.95 -10.18
CA GLY A 86 19.91 8.29 -10.19
C GLY A 86 21.16 8.43 -11.05
N GLU A 87 21.99 7.40 -11.11
CA GLU A 87 23.18 7.34 -11.96
C GLU A 87 22.83 7.32 -13.47
N PHE A 88 21.75 6.58 -13.82
CA PHE A 88 21.30 6.46 -15.22
C PHE A 88 20.49 7.68 -15.70
N VAL A 89 19.69 8.28 -14.84
CA VAL A 89 18.77 9.38 -15.18
C VAL A 89 19.47 10.74 -15.08
N GLY A 90 20.56 10.82 -14.31
CA GLY A 90 21.27 12.07 -14.06
C GLY A 90 20.55 12.97 -13.03
N PRO A 91 21.13 14.14 -12.73
CA PRO A 91 20.59 15.09 -11.75
C PRO A 91 19.32 15.80 -12.25
N ASP A 92 19.14 15.94 -13.56
CA ASP A 92 18.04 16.68 -14.16
C ASP A 92 16.85 15.75 -14.47
N VAL A 93 15.93 15.70 -13.51
CA VAL A 93 14.63 15.06 -13.72
C VAL A 93 13.83 15.87 -14.72
N GLY A 94 13.57 15.32 -15.90
CA GLY A 94 12.81 15.99 -16.96
C GLY A 94 11.38 16.37 -16.48
N ALA A 95 10.81 17.43 -17.07
CA ALA A 95 9.48 17.91 -16.70
C ALA A 95 8.41 16.81 -16.84
N PHE A 96 8.52 15.97 -17.85
CA PHE A 96 7.62 14.83 -18.06
C PHE A 96 7.71 13.82 -16.92
N ASP A 97 8.91 13.47 -16.47
CA ASP A 97 9.13 12.53 -15.37
C ASP A 97 8.57 13.07 -14.04
N ARG A 98 8.68 14.38 -13.81
CA ARG A 98 8.09 15.04 -12.62
C ARG A 98 6.56 14.99 -12.65
N VAL A 99 5.93 15.33 -13.79
CA VAL A 99 4.48 15.28 -13.92
C VAL A 99 3.96 13.85 -13.79
N ALA A 100 4.62 12.90 -14.42
CA ALA A 100 4.27 11.49 -14.32
C ALA A 100 4.48 10.96 -12.88
N GLY A 101 5.51 11.41 -12.17
CA GLY A 101 5.73 11.13 -10.75
C GLY A 101 4.61 11.67 -9.86
N ALA A 102 4.16 12.91 -10.13
CA ALA A 102 3.01 13.50 -9.43
C ALA A 102 1.72 12.70 -9.65
N ALA A 103 1.45 12.30 -10.91
CA ALA A 103 0.31 11.46 -11.25
C ALA A 103 0.37 10.09 -10.53
N LEU A 104 1.54 9.45 -10.50
CA LEU A 104 1.74 8.20 -9.77
C LEU A 104 1.51 8.38 -8.26
N GLY A 105 1.94 9.50 -7.68
CA GLY A 105 1.67 9.85 -6.28
C GLY A 105 0.16 9.94 -5.99
N ALA A 106 -0.58 10.63 -6.85
CA ALA A 106 -2.05 10.74 -6.74
C ALA A 106 -2.74 9.37 -6.85
N VAL A 107 -2.37 8.58 -7.86
CA VAL A 107 -2.91 7.22 -8.07
C VAL A 107 -2.66 6.34 -6.86
N ARG A 108 -1.46 6.39 -6.28
CA ARG A 108 -1.11 5.60 -5.10
C ARG A 108 -2.03 5.91 -3.91
N ILE A 109 -2.26 7.18 -3.60
CA ILE A 109 -3.16 7.56 -2.51
C ILE A 109 -4.61 7.21 -2.84
N GLY A 110 -5.03 7.39 -4.10
CA GLY A 110 -6.34 6.96 -4.56
C GLY A 110 -6.57 5.46 -4.34
N LEU A 111 -5.62 4.62 -4.72
CA LEU A 111 -5.70 3.17 -4.50
C LEU A 111 -5.74 2.81 -3.02
N ILE A 112 -4.93 3.46 -2.18
CA ILE A 112 -4.96 3.25 -0.73
C ILE A 112 -6.33 3.62 -0.15
N ALA A 113 -6.89 4.77 -0.56
CA ALA A 113 -8.21 5.22 -0.13
C ALA A 113 -9.32 4.26 -0.56
N VAL A 114 -9.28 3.79 -1.82
CA VAL A 114 -10.19 2.74 -2.33
C VAL A 114 -10.08 1.48 -1.50
N LEU A 115 -8.86 1.01 -1.23
CA LEU A 115 -8.63 -0.21 -0.43
C LEU A 115 -9.22 -0.06 0.99
N ILE A 116 -8.98 1.08 1.63
CA ILE A 116 -9.54 1.37 2.96
C ILE A 116 -11.07 1.30 2.90
N VAL A 117 -11.70 1.98 1.96
CA VAL A 117 -13.17 1.99 1.83
C VAL A 117 -13.71 0.58 1.57
N VAL A 118 -13.09 -0.18 0.66
CA VAL A 118 -13.50 -1.55 0.35
C VAL A 118 -13.40 -2.46 1.57
N VAL A 119 -12.31 -2.35 2.34
CA VAL A 119 -12.14 -3.14 3.58
C VAL A 119 -13.25 -2.80 4.58
N PHE A 120 -13.53 -1.51 4.81
CA PHE A 120 -14.60 -1.11 5.72
C PHE A 120 -15.98 -1.55 5.23
N ASP A 121 -16.26 -1.42 3.93
CA ASP A 121 -17.55 -1.84 3.34
C ASP A 121 -17.77 -3.37 3.40
N ARG A 122 -16.67 -4.16 3.47
CA ARG A 122 -16.74 -5.63 3.49
C ARG A 122 -16.66 -6.23 4.89
N VAL A 123 -15.92 -5.61 5.80
CA VAL A 123 -15.62 -6.15 7.14
C VAL A 123 -16.56 -5.62 8.19
N ILE A 124 -17.02 -4.36 8.07
CA ILE A 124 -17.82 -3.70 9.10
C ILE A 124 -19.26 -3.54 8.63
N PRO A 125 -20.24 -4.12 9.36
CA PRO A 125 -21.66 -3.92 9.10
C PRO A 125 -22.03 -2.42 9.05
N ALA A 126 -23.00 -2.07 8.20
CA ALA A 126 -23.37 -0.69 7.93
C ALA A 126 -23.80 0.10 9.18
N ASP A 127 -24.39 -0.59 10.17
CA ASP A 127 -24.81 -0.04 11.47
C ASP A 127 -23.66 0.32 12.41
N ARG A 128 -22.48 -0.26 12.19
CA ARG A 128 -21.27 -0.07 13.02
C ARG A 128 -20.17 0.72 12.33
N GLN A 129 -20.42 1.20 11.12
CA GLN A 129 -19.41 1.96 10.38
C GLN A 129 -19.13 3.31 11.04
N PRO A 130 -17.84 3.73 11.13
CA PRO A 130 -17.47 4.99 11.75
C PRO A 130 -18.08 6.20 11.02
N GLN A 131 -18.56 7.19 11.79
CA GLN A 131 -19.20 8.40 11.24
C GLN A 131 -18.28 9.20 10.30
N PHE A 132 -16.97 9.15 10.53
CA PHE A 132 -16.00 9.80 9.64
C PHE A 132 -15.97 9.21 8.23
N LEU A 133 -16.38 7.95 8.06
CA LEU A 133 -16.46 7.30 6.77
C LEU A 133 -17.85 7.45 6.12
N VAL A 134 -18.91 7.30 6.92
CA VAL A 134 -20.30 7.36 6.44
C VAL A 134 -20.62 8.76 5.87
N GLY A 135 -20.12 9.84 6.50
CA GLY A 135 -20.33 11.22 6.04
C GLY A 135 -19.33 11.71 4.98
N SER A 136 -18.47 10.85 4.43
CA SER A 136 -17.47 11.22 3.43
C SER A 136 -18.11 11.44 2.05
N LYS A 137 -17.75 12.55 1.39
CA LYS A 137 -18.15 12.83 0.01
C LYS A 137 -17.38 11.99 -1.01
N LEU A 138 -16.17 11.55 -0.65
CA LEU A 138 -15.34 10.72 -1.51
C LEU A 138 -15.77 9.26 -1.48
N ARG A 139 -16.40 8.79 -0.39
CA ARG A 139 -16.79 7.39 -0.22
C ARG A 139 -17.55 6.78 -1.39
N PRO A 140 -18.62 7.40 -1.95
CA PRO A 140 -19.38 6.81 -3.05
C PRO A 140 -18.51 6.56 -4.29
N TYR A 141 -17.59 7.48 -4.60
CA TYR A 141 -16.66 7.33 -5.73
C TYR A 141 -15.61 6.25 -5.47
N LEU A 142 -15.06 6.21 -4.27
CA LEU A 142 -14.07 5.21 -3.87
C LEU A 142 -14.69 3.80 -3.79
N SER A 143 -15.91 3.69 -3.28
CA SER A 143 -16.63 2.42 -3.23
C SER A 143 -16.98 1.93 -4.65
N ALA A 144 -17.44 2.83 -5.54
CA ALA A 144 -17.68 2.49 -6.95
C ALA A 144 -16.40 2.03 -7.67
N ALA A 145 -15.29 2.72 -7.47
CA ALA A 145 -13.99 2.33 -8.03
C ALA A 145 -13.52 0.97 -7.48
N GLY A 146 -13.70 0.72 -6.17
CA GLY A 146 -13.40 -0.56 -5.54
C GLY A 146 -14.23 -1.70 -6.09
N GLN A 147 -15.54 -1.50 -6.26
CA GLN A 147 -16.43 -2.50 -6.86
C GLN A 147 -16.08 -2.79 -8.32
N ALA A 148 -15.73 -1.75 -9.10
CA ALA A 148 -15.28 -1.93 -10.48
C ALA A 148 -13.97 -2.74 -10.53
N GLY A 149 -13.01 -2.43 -9.64
CA GLY A 149 -11.77 -3.19 -9.51
C GLY A 149 -12.00 -4.65 -9.13
N LEU A 150 -12.91 -4.92 -8.19
CA LEU A 150 -13.26 -6.29 -7.79
C LEU A 150 -13.91 -7.09 -8.94
N ARG A 151 -14.78 -6.46 -9.74
CA ARG A 151 -15.41 -7.11 -10.90
C ARG A 151 -14.43 -7.42 -12.03
N SER A 152 -13.30 -6.75 -12.07
CA SER A 152 -12.25 -7.02 -13.07
C SER A 152 -11.28 -8.12 -12.63
N LEU A 153 -11.45 -8.71 -11.44
CA LEU A 153 -10.63 -9.82 -10.98
C LEU A 153 -10.95 -11.09 -11.78
N PRO A 154 -9.93 -11.93 -12.07
CA PRO A 154 -10.16 -13.25 -12.64
C PRO A 154 -11.05 -14.11 -11.73
N PRO A 155 -11.89 -15.01 -12.31
CA PRO A 155 -12.83 -15.83 -11.52
C PRO A 155 -12.13 -16.75 -10.50
N GLU A 156 -10.86 -17.08 -10.72
CA GLU A 156 -10.05 -17.85 -9.79
C GLU A 156 -9.83 -17.11 -8.45
N VAL A 157 -9.67 -15.77 -8.51
CA VAL A 157 -9.49 -14.95 -7.32
C VAL A 157 -10.81 -14.80 -6.55
N GLU A 158 -11.93 -14.67 -7.24
CA GLU A 158 -13.26 -14.64 -6.61
C GLU A 158 -13.54 -15.96 -5.85
N SER A 159 -13.27 -17.08 -6.48
CA SER A 159 -13.46 -18.40 -5.86
C SER A 159 -12.61 -18.59 -4.61
N TYR A 160 -11.37 -18.11 -4.63
CA TYR A 160 -10.47 -18.15 -3.47
C TYR A 160 -10.97 -17.26 -2.32
N ILE A 161 -11.45 -16.05 -2.63
CA ILE A 161 -12.04 -15.14 -1.63
C ILE A 161 -13.28 -15.78 -0.98
N ASP A 162 -14.14 -16.40 -1.78
CA ASP A 162 -15.35 -17.06 -1.29
C ASP A 162 -15.05 -18.32 -0.46
N GLN A 163 -13.97 -19.01 -0.76
CA GLN A 163 -13.49 -20.12 0.04
C GLN A 163 -13.00 -19.64 1.42
N VAL A 164 -12.16 -18.60 1.45
CA VAL A 164 -11.66 -18.01 2.70
C VAL A 164 -12.79 -17.45 3.57
N LYS A 165 -13.81 -16.84 2.95
CA LYS A 165 -15.01 -16.37 3.68
C LYS A 165 -15.75 -17.51 4.34
N ARG A 166 -15.98 -18.61 3.61
CA ARG A 166 -16.67 -19.82 4.15
C ARG A 166 -15.90 -20.45 5.29
N GLU A 167 -14.58 -20.54 5.18
CA GLU A 167 -13.73 -21.10 6.24
C GLU A 167 -13.70 -20.24 7.51
N ARG A 168 -13.88 -18.93 7.38
CA ARG A 168 -13.85 -18.00 8.52
C ARG A 168 -15.22 -17.58 9.02
N GLY A 169 -16.32 -18.08 8.44
CA GLY A 169 -17.69 -17.77 8.88
C GLY A 169 -18.10 -16.31 8.70
N LEU A 170 -17.53 -15.60 7.71
CA LEU A 170 -17.78 -14.18 7.39
C LEU A 170 -18.81 -14.05 6.27
#